data_e3d595bd476a0ab9507742d042b1413a
#
_entry.id   e3d595bd476a0ab9507742d042b1413a
#
_cell.length_a   1.000
_cell.length_b   1.000
_cell.length_c   1.000
_cell.angle_alpha   90.00
_cell.angle_beta   90.00
_cell.angle_gamma   90.00
#
_symmetry.space_group_name_H-M   'P 1'
#
loop_
_entity.id
_entity.type
_entity.pdbx_description
1 polymer ?
#
loop_
_entity_poly.entity_id
_entity_poly.type
_entity_poly.pdbx_seq_one_letter_code
_entity_poly.pdbx_strand_id
1 'polypeptide(L)'
;MRKHLPTILSRQTEAKPEKKQGRNQKKAMEQRKKEKQTTRELTVNSIRAMEGEGNERKFILSFSSEEPYERWWGTEILDHSDGAVDLTRLNEIGVLLFNHDRNRVIGKVNRAWIEDLRGMAEVEFDSDEDADLIYQKVKSGTLKTTSVGYQIDSWEEVMPNKQSADGRFTGPADIARKWTPYEISIVSVPADPTVGVGRELEEETEQGTQSRSTDWFERQLQINKNIINQGGNGR
;
A
#
# COMPACT_ATOMS: atom_id res chain seq x y z
N MET A 1 -40.77 67.11 -7.38
CA MET A 1 -40.26 66.18 -8.40
C MET A 1 -39.03 65.46 -7.85
N ARG A 2 -39.18 64.22 -7.38
CA ARG A 2 -38.08 63.39 -6.90
C ARG A 2 -37.88 62.29 -7.97
N LYS A 3 -36.67 62.24 -8.57
CA LYS A 3 -36.29 61.24 -9.54
C LYS A 3 -35.81 59.96 -8.83
N HIS A 4 -36.43 58.86 -9.12
CA HIS A 4 -35.99 57.53 -8.74
C HIS A 4 -34.84 57.07 -9.65
N LEU A 5 -33.73 56.62 -9.03
CA LEU A 5 -32.67 55.87 -9.71
C LEU A 5 -32.96 54.36 -9.54
N PRO A 6 -32.75 53.52 -10.53
CA PRO A 6 -32.87 52.08 -10.40
C PRO A 6 -31.59 51.47 -9.81
N THR A 7 -31.75 50.61 -8.80
CA THR A 7 -30.71 49.81 -8.20
C THR A 7 -30.31 48.69 -9.15
N ILE A 8 -29.05 48.66 -9.54
CA ILE A 8 -28.46 47.57 -10.35
C ILE A 8 -28.14 46.40 -9.42
N LEU A 9 -28.86 45.32 -9.53
CA LEU A 9 -28.59 44.04 -8.86
C LEU A 9 -27.46 43.33 -9.63
N SER A 10 -26.25 43.31 -9.07
CA SER A 10 -25.12 42.52 -9.57
C SER A 10 -25.40 41.00 -9.31
N ARG A 11 -25.68 40.23 -10.35
CA ARG A 11 -25.68 38.78 -10.29
C ARG A 11 -24.23 38.30 -10.13
N GLN A 12 -23.89 37.87 -8.93
CA GLN A 12 -22.70 37.03 -8.73
C GLN A 12 -23.01 35.63 -9.25
N THR A 13 -22.34 35.26 -10.33
CA THR A 13 -22.36 33.89 -10.83
C THR A 13 -21.44 33.04 -9.98
N GLU A 14 -22.02 32.28 -9.05
CA GLU A 14 -21.30 31.24 -8.32
C GLU A 14 -20.85 30.15 -9.31
N ALA A 15 -19.54 30.04 -9.51
CA ALA A 15 -18.94 28.99 -10.32
C ALA A 15 -19.04 27.64 -9.57
N LYS A 16 -19.74 26.67 -10.19
CA LYS A 16 -19.98 25.33 -9.69
C LYS A 16 -18.69 24.62 -9.25
N PRO A 17 -18.66 23.97 -8.07
CA PRO A 17 -17.47 23.28 -7.56
C PRO A 17 -17.06 22.02 -8.33
N GLU A 18 -17.93 21.42 -9.11
CA GLU A 18 -17.71 20.18 -9.86
C GLU A 18 -16.57 20.22 -10.91
N LYS A 19 -16.30 21.39 -11.51
CA LYS A 19 -15.23 21.50 -12.52
C LYS A 19 -13.81 21.45 -11.95
N LYS A 20 -13.61 21.78 -10.66
CA LYS A 20 -12.28 21.77 -10.01
C LYS A 20 -11.86 20.36 -9.60
N GLN A 21 -12.79 19.51 -9.13
CA GLN A 21 -12.52 18.12 -8.75
C GLN A 21 -12.10 17.27 -9.97
N GLY A 22 -12.83 17.34 -11.07
CA GLY A 22 -12.49 16.59 -12.28
C GLY A 22 -11.14 16.97 -12.90
N ARG A 23 -10.70 18.23 -12.74
CA ARG A 23 -9.41 18.71 -13.26
C ARG A 23 -8.23 18.20 -12.41
N ASN A 24 -8.42 18.07 -11.09
CA ASN A 24 -7.40 17.55 -10.18
C ASN A 24 -7.24 16.03 -10.34
N GLN A 25 -8.34 15.29 -10.51
CA GLN A 25 -8.31 13.86 -10.82
C GLN A 25 -7.60 13.56 -12.13
N LYS A 26 -7.87 14.34 -13.18
CA LYS A 26 -7.22 14.17 -14.48
C LYS A 26 -5.71 14.43 -14.42
N LYS A 27 -5.26 15.42 -13.63
CA LYS A 27 -3.83 15.67 -13.38
C LYS A 27 -3.16 14.57 -12.58
N ALA A 28 -3.82 14.04 -11.55
CA ALA A 28 -3.33 12.92 -10.76
C ALA A 28 -3.18 11.66 -11.63
N MET A 29 -4.15 11.39 -12.49
CA MET A 29 -4.12 10.25 -13.42
C MET A 29 -3.02 10.37 -14.50
N GLU A 30 -2.73 11.60 -14.96
CA GLU A 30 -1.62 11.86 -15.88
C GLU A 30 -0.25 11.72 -15.20
N GLN A 31 -0.14 12.06 -13.92
CA GLN A 31 1.08 11.88 -13.14
C GLN A 31 1.35 10.39 -12.85
N ARG A 32 0.33 9.59 -12.51
CA ARG A 32 0.46 8.12 -12.36
C ARG A 32 1.05 7.46 -13.60
N LYS A 33 0.62 7.87 -14.80
CA LYS A 33 1.14 7.35 -16.07
C LYS A 33 2.61 7.67 -16.31
N LYS A 34 3.17 8.67 -15.61
CA LYS A 34 4.59 9.05 -15.70
C LYS A 34 5.47 8.30 -14.72
N GLU A 35 4.93 7.86 -13.58
CA GLU A 35 5.65 7.05 -12.59
C GLU A 35 5.60 5.57 -12.99
N LYS A 36 6.54 5.15 -13.84
CA LYS A 36 6.63 3.76 -14.31
C LYS A 36 7.10 2.78 -13.23
N GLN A 37 7.69 3.26 -12.15
CA GLN A 37 8.20 2.44 -11.07
C GLN A 37 7.82 3.07 -9.73
N THR A 38 7.33 2.25 -8.81
CA THR A 38 6.95 2.68 -7.47
C THR A 38 7.39 1.64 -6.44
N THR A 39 7.39 2.02 -5.17
CA THR A 39 7.72 1.15 -4.05
C THR A 39 6.57 1.11 -3.07
N ARG A 40 6.41 -0.01 -2.38
CA ARG A 40 5.43 -0.20 -1.33
C ARG A 40 6.03 -1.02 -0.21
N GLU A 41 5.85 -0.58 1.00
CA GLU A 41 6.35 -1.24 2.20
C GLU A 41 5.26 -2.04 2.88
N LEU A 42 5.67 -3.16 3.44
CA LEU A 42 4.82 -4.06 4.18
C LEU A 42 5.42 -4.25 5.58
N THR A 43 4.65 -3.90 6.58
CA THR A 43 5.06 -4.00 7.98
C THR A 43 4.24 -5.05 8.72
N VAL A 44 4.30 -6.25 8.32
CA VAL A 44 3.79 -7.36 9.15
C VAL A 44 4.99 -8.20 9.54
N ASN A 45 4.93 -9.01 10.60
CA ASN A 45 5.90 -10.06 10.92
C ASN A 45 6.13 -10.98 9.69
N SER A 46 6.69 -10.37 8.67
CA SER A 46 6.72 -10.88 7.31
C SER A 46 7.98 -11.69 7.06
N ILE A 47 8.93 -11.71 8.02
CA ILE A 47 10.22 -12.36 7.85
C ILE A 47 10.33 -13.49 8.88
N ARG A 48 10.48 -14.72 8.40
CA ARG A 48 10.68 -15.92 9.21
C ARG A 48 11.91 -16.67 8.73
N ALA A 49 12.84 -16.97 9.66
CA ALA A 49 14.00 -17.81 9.37
C ALA A 49 13.54 -19.22 8.95
N MET A 50 14.24 -19.80 7.99
CA MET A 50 14.06 -21.21 7.63
C MET A 50 14.89 -22.08 8.57
N GLU A 51 14.30 -23.18 9.02
CA GLU A 51 14.99 -24.16 9.88
C GLU A 51 15.67 -25.23 9.03
N GLY A 52 16.73 -25.85 9.60
CA GLY A 52 17.44 -26.97 9.00
C GLY A 52 18.84 -26.61 8.50
N GLU A 53 19.68 -27.65 8.38
CA GLU A 53 21.06 -27.53 7.91
C GLU A 53 21.10 -26.96 6.47
N GLY A 54 21.94 -25.98 6.22
CA GLY A 54 22.06 -25.27 4.93
C GLY A 54 21.04 -24.16 4.69
N ASN A 55 20.22 -23.84 5.70
CA ASN A 55 19.21 -22.77 5.62
C ASN A 55 19.51 -21.58 6.52
N GLU A 56 20.72 -21.52 7.11
CA GLU A 56 21.10 -20.56 8.15
C GLU A 56 20.94 -19.10 7.70
N ARG A 57 21.04 -18.83 6.39
CA ARG A 57 20.91 -17.48 5.80
C ARG A 57 19.62 -17.31 4.98
N LYS A 58 18.70 -18.29 5.03
CA LYS A 58 17.46 -18.26 4.27
C LYS A 58 16.28 -17.84 5.11
N PHE A 59 15.42 -17.06 4.52
CA PHE A 59 14.19 -16.58 5.13
C PHE A 59 13.03 -16.68 4.16
N ILE A 60 11.86 -16.96 4.71
CA ILE A 60 10.59 -16.73 4.00
C ILE A 60 10.06 -15.38 4.45
N LEU A 61 9.67 -14.56 3.49
CA LEU A 61 9.10 -13.25 3.77
C LEU A 61 7.86 -12.98 2.90
N SER A 62 6.97 -12.13 3.40
CA SER A 62 5.90 -11.53 2.61
C SER A 62 6.37 -10.17 2.11
N PHE A 63 6.30 -9.93 0.81
CA PHE A 63 6.72 -8.66 0.21
C PHE A 63 5.55 -7.78 -0.25
N SER A 64 4.33 -8.32 -0.34
CA SER A 64 3.14 -7.56 -0.72
C SER A 64 1.85 -8.21 -0.21
N SER A 65 0.76 -7.42 -0.16
CA SER A 65 -0.59 -7.87 0.21
C SER A 65 -1.64 -7.00 -0.47
N GLU A 66 -2.92 -7.38 -0.35
CA GLU A 66 -4.06 -6.59 -0.83
C GLU A 66 -4.51 -5.50 0.15
N GLU A 67 -3.82 -5.30 1.27
CA GLU A 67 -4.16 -4.23 2.21
C GLU A 67 -4.12 -2.87 1.48
N PRO A 68 -5.15 -2.03 1.65
CA PRO A 68 -5.16 -0.70 1.06
C PRO A 68 -3.95 0.13 1.52
N TYR A 69 -3.33 0.83 0.59
CA TYR A 69 -2.17 1.69 0.86
C TYR A 69 -2.47 3.13 0.44
N GLU A 70 -2.37 4.07 1.40
CA GLU A 70 -2.63 5.47 1.12
C GLU A 70 -1.45 6.14 0.41
N ARG A 71 -1.72 6.61 -0.81
CA ARG A 71 -0.81 7.43 -1.62
C ARG A 71 -1.24 8.89 -1.55
N TRP A 72 -0.35 9.82 -1.89
CA TRP A 72 -0.69 11.24 -1.98
C TRP A 72 -1.84 11.53 -2.97
N TRP A 73 -2.16 10.62 -3.86
CA TRP A 73 -3.20 10.73 -4.87
C TRP A 73 -4.46 9.89 -4.58
N GLY A 74 -4.47 9.06 -3.55
CA GLY A 74 -5.59 8.21 -3.15
C GLY A 74 -5.17 6.82 -2.69
N THR A 75 -6.13 5.97 -2.42
CA THR A 75 -5.93 4.60 -1.95
C THR A 75 -5.51 3.68 -3.09
N GLU A 76 -4.40 2.99 -2.94
CA GLU A 76 -3.90 1.97 -3.86
C GLU A 76 -4.12 0.56 -3.29
N ILE A 77 -4.54 -0.38 -4.14
CA ILE A 77 -4.63 -1.81 -3.82
C ILE A 77 -3.86 -2.59 -4.88
N LEU A 78 -2.97 -3.49 -4.45
CA LEU A 78 -2.31 -4.46 -5.33
C LEU A 78 -3.15 -5.73 -5.37
N ASP A 79 -3.68 -6.09 -6.53
CA ASP A 79 -4.44 -7.32 -6.73
C ASP A 79 -3.50 -8.53 -6.72
N HIS A 80 -3.83 -9.57 -5.94
CA HIS A 80 -3.10 -10.83 -5.86
C HIS A 80 -3.92 -12.02 -6.36
N SER A 81 -5.03 -11.77 -7.03
CA SER A 81 -5.79 -12.84 -7.68
C SER A 81 -4.96 -13.53 -8.76
N ASP A 82 -5.41 -14.70 -9.16
CA ASP A 82 -4.70 -15.51 -10.16
C ASP A 82 -4.39 -14.73 -11.43
N GLY A 83 -3.11 -14.72 -11.79
CA GLY A 83 -2.57 -14.02 -12.95
C GLY A 83 -2.54 -12.48 -12.83
N ALA A 84 -2.78 -11.87 -11.66
CA ALA A 84 -2.61 -10.43 -11.45
C ALA A 84 -1.13 -10.03 -11.33
N VAL A 85 -0.29 -10.90 -10.78
CA VAL A 85 1.13 -10.64 -10.51
C VAL A 85 2.00 -11.41 -11.48
N ASP A 86 2.88 -10.72 -12.20
CA ASP A 86 3.93 -11.37 -13.00
C ASP A 86 5.21 -11.51 -12.15
N LEU A 87 5.45 -12.73 -11.66
CA LEU A 87 6.60 -13.08 -10.83
C LEU A 87 7.83 -13.55 -11.62
N THR A 88 7.75 -13.58 -12.95
CA THR A 88 8.81 -14.12 -13.81
C THR A 88 10.16 -13.48 -13.50
N ARG A 89 10.20 -12.15 -13.44
CA ARG A 89 11.42 -11.40 -13.19
C ARG A 89 12.05 -11.71 -11.82
N LEU A 90 11.24 -11.79 -10.74
CA LEU A 90 11.77 -12.13 -9.41
C LEU A 90 12.33 -13.55 -9.38
N ASN A 91 11.68 -14.48 -10.04
CA ASN A 91 12.10 -15.88 -10.07
C ASN A 91 13.34 -16.12 -10.94
N GLU A 92 13.58 -15.30 -11.96
CA GLU A 92 14.73 -15.46 -12.85
C GLU A 92 15.97 -14.71 -12.39
N ILE A 93 15.80 -13.45 -11.95
CA ILE A 93 16.92 -12.53 -11.64
C ILE A 93 16.68 -11.69 -10.39
N GLY A 94 15.77 -12.12 -9.49
CA GLY A 94 15.42 -11.34 -8.30
C GLY A 94 16.58 -11.18 -7.33
N VAL A 95 16.80 -9.95 -6.89
CA VAL A 95 17.79 -9.59 -5.87
C VAL A 95 17.11 -9.09 -4.61
N LEU A 96 17.77 -9.27 -3.45
CA LEU A 96 17.39 -8.68 -2.18
C LEU A 96 18.25 -7.43 -1.96
N LEU A 97 17.61 -6.28 -1.81
CA LEU A 97 18.28 -5.00 -1.58
C LEU A 97 18.13 -4.54 -0.12
N PHE A 98 18.89 -3.52 0.26
CA PHE A 98 18.69 -2.76 1.47
C PHE A 98 18.25 -1.33 1.14
N ASN A 99 17.09 -0.90 1.67
CA ASN A 99 16.53 0.45 1.50
C ASN A 99 16.38 0.88 0.03
N HIS A 100 16.03 -0.04 -0.88
CA HIS A 100 15.90 0.23 -2.33
C HIS A 100 17.18 0.74 -3.01
N ASP A 101 18.32 0.63 -2.35
CA ASP A 101 19.61 1.01 -2.93
C ASP A 101 20.11 -0.08 -3.87
N ARG A 102 20.08 0.20 -5.17
CA ARG A 102 20.51 -0.73 -6.23
C ARG A 102 22.00 -1.05 -6.19
N ASN A 103 22.81 -0.27 -5.49
CA ASN A 103 24.21 -0.53 -5.25
C ASN A 103 24.45 -1.38 -4.00
N ARG A 104 23.38 -1.66 -3.24
CA ARG A 104 23.45 -2.38 -1.98
C ARG A 104 22.63 -3.66 -2.05
N VAL A 105 23.15 -4.61 -2.82
CA VAL A 105 22.63 -5.97 -2.92
C VAL A 105 23.09 -6.75 -1.70
N ILE A 106 22.16 -7.31 -0.96
CA ILE A 106 22.42 -8.06 0.29
C ILE A 106 22.04 -9.53 0.17
N GLY A 107 21.59 -9.96 -1.00
CA GLY A 107 21.22 -11.33 -1.27
C GLY A 107 20.39 -11.50 -2.54
N LYS A 108 19.80 -12.67 -2.69
CA LYS A 108 19.01 -13.08 -3.85
C LYS A 108 17.62 -13.58 -3.45
N VAL A 109 16.71 -13.58 -4.41
CA VAL A 109 15.42 -14.25 -4.34
C VAL A 109 15.58 -15.64 -4.93
N ASN A 110 15.42 -16.69 -4.11
CA ASN A 110 15.46 -18.07 -4.59
C ASN A 110 14.15 -18.47 -5.28
N ARG A 111 13.03 -17.98 -4.73
CA ARG A 111 11.68 -18.24 -5.26
C ARG A 111 10.69 -17.20 -4.76
N ALA A 112 9.76 -16.79 -5.63
CA ALA A 112 8.60 -15.96 -5.28
C ALA A 112 7.31 -16.66 -5.73
N TRP A 113 6.22 -16.53 -4.94
CA TRP A 113 4.91 -17.11 -5.22
C TRP A 113 3.80 -16.27 -4.60
N ILE A 114 2.55 -16.55 -4.97
CA ILE A 114 1.37 -15.98 -4.32
C ILE A 114 0.75 -17.06 -3.43
N GLU A 115 0.43 -16.69 -2.20
CA GLU A 115 -0.21 -17.53 -1.19
C GLU A 115 -1.12 -16.66 -0.32
N ASP A 116 -2.36 -17.05 -0.13
CA ASP A 116 -3.35 -16.34 0.68
C ASP A 116 -3.47 -14.84 0.35
N LEU A 117 -3.53 -14.52 -0.93
CA LEU A 117 -3.59 -13.14 -1.46
C LEU A 117 -2.41 -12.26 -1.00
N ARG A 118 -1.23 -12.88 -0.85
CA ARG A 118 0.02 -12.23 -0.47
C ARG A 118 1.14 -12.65 -1.40
N GLY A 119 2.02 -11.72 -1.69
CA GLY A 119 3.29 -12.03 -2.35
C GLY A 119 4.29 -12.54 -1.33
N MET A 120 4.75 -13.76 -1.53
CA MET A 120 5.71 -14.48 -0.67
C MET A 120 7.02 -14.72 -1.40
N ALA A 121 8.13 -14.69 -0.71
CA ALA A 121 9.43 -15.04 -1.27
C ALA A 121 10.30 -15.81 -0.28
N GLU A 122 11.06 -16.77 -0.82
CA GLU A 122 12.24 -17.35 -0.19
C GLU A 122 13.44 -16.51 -0.64
N VAL A 123 14.16 -15.95 0.32
CA VAL A 123 15.36 -15.15 0.07
C VAL A 123 16.56 -15.73 0.81
N GLU A 124 17.76 -15.47 0.27
CA GLU A 124 19.02 -15.92 0.86
C GLU A 124 19.99 -14.74 0.92
N PHE A 125 20.50 -14.45 2.11
CA PHE A 125 21.48 -13.38 2.31
C PHE A 125 22.86 -13.82 1.87
N ASP A 126 23.58 -12.94 1.18
CA ASP A 126 24.98 -13.12 0.84
C ASP A 126 25.88 -13.13 2.10
N SER A 127 27.10 -13.63 1.98
CA SER A 127 28.04 -13.81 3.10
C SER A 127 29.11 -12.73 3.20
N ASP A 128 29.05 -11.70 2.34
CA ASP A 128 29.95 -10.56 2.44
C ASP A 128 29.62 -9.67 3.65
N GLU A 129 30.54 -8.79 4.00
CA GLU A 129 30.47 -7.99 5.24
C GLU A 129 29.22 -7.09 5.32
N ASP A 130 28.84 -6.46 4.20
CA ASP A 130 27.67 -5.58 4.17
C ASP A 130 26.36 -6.37 4.30
N ALA A 131 26.24 -7.47 3.59
CA ALA A 131 25.09 -8.37 3.68
C ALA A 131 24.98 -9.01 5.08
N ASP A 132 26.12 -9.42 5.67
CA ASP A 132 26.15 -10.04 6.99
C ASP A 132 25.64 -9.08 8.08
N LEU A 133 26.02 -7.81 8.01
CA LEU A 133 25.54 -6.79 8.95
C LEU A 133 24.00 -6.71 8.95
N ILE A 134 23.37 -6.73 7.77
CA ILE A 134 21.90 -6.67 7.66
C ILE A 134 21.27 -8.01 8.06
N TYR A 135 21.85 -9.13 7.64
CA TYR A 135 21.42 -10.47 8.06
C TYR A 135 21.32 -10.60 9.57
N GLN A 136 22.36 -10.17 10.33
CA GLN A 136 22.37 -10.25 11.79
C GLN A 136 21.24 -9.40 12.41
N LYS A 137 20.93 -8.24 11.82
CA LYS A 137 19.83 -7.37 12.27
C LYS A 137 18.45 -7.97 11.95
N VAL A 138 18.30 -8.67 10.85
CA VAL A 138 17.08 -9.42 10.52
C VAL A 138 16.93 -10.61 11.46
N LYS A 139 18.00 -11.38 11.65
CA LYS A 139 18.02 -12.55 12.54
C LYS A 139 17.71 -12.18 14.00
N SER A 140 18.20 -11.07 14.47
CA SER A 140 17.91 -10.55 15.81
C SER A 140 16.52 -9.91 15.96
N GLY A 141 15.78 -9.76 14.85
CA GLY A 141 14.50 -9.08 14.83
C GLY A 141 14.59 -7.55 14.97
N THR A 142 15.76 -6.94 14.79
CA THR A 142 15.90 -5.48 14.73
C THR A 142 15.30 -4.90 13.45
N LEU A 143 15.51 -5.58 12.31
CA LEU A 143 14.90 -5.26 11.03
C LEU A 143 13.81 -6.29 10.73
N LYS A 144 12.57 -5.83 10.59
CA LYS A 144 11.38 -6.69 10.39
C LYS A 144 10.53 -6.26 9.20
N THR A 145 10.90 -5.19 8.53
CA THR A 145 10.09 -4.57 7.49
C THR A 145 10.65 -4.89 6.12
N THR A 146 9.76 -5.28 5.23
CA THR A 146 10.05 -5.51 3.82
C THR A 146 9.38 -4.44 2.97
N SER A 147 9.92 -4.21 1.80
CA SER A 147 9.35 -3.34 0.78
C SER A 147 9.52 -3.98 -0.58
N VAL A 148 8.63 -3.67 -1.51
CA VAL A 148 8.70 -4.15 -2.89
C VAL A 148 8.74 -2.99 -3.86
N GLY A 149 9.68 -3.04 -4.80
CA GLY A 149 9.67 -2.20 -5.97
C GLY A 149 8.92 -2.89 -7.11
N TYR A 150 7.96 -2.19 -7.74
CA TYR A 150 7.10 -2.77 -8.74
C TYR A 150 6.72 -1.76 -9.83
N GLN A 151 6.22 -2.31 -10.92
CA GLN A 151 5.62 -1.59 -12.04
C GLN A 151 4.18 -2.04 -12.19
N ILE A 152 3.29 -1.11 -12.53
CA ILE A 152 1.88 -1.43 -12.78
C ILE A 152 1.59 -1.34 -14.27
N ASP A 153 1.01 -2.42 -14.80
CA ASP A 153 0.70 -2.56 -16.22
C ASP A 153 -0.76 -2.20 -16.51
N SER A 154 -1.67 -2.47 -15.56
CA SER A 154 -3.08 -2.06 -15.71
C SER A 154 -3.72 -1.70 -14.38
N TRP A 155 -4.61 -0.71 -14.44
CA TRP A 155 -5.38 -0.19 -13.32
C TRP A 155 -6.87 -0.37 -13.52
N GLU A 156 -7.58 -0.57 -12.40
CA GLU A 156 -9.02 -0.34 -12.30
C GLU A 156 -9.27 0.77 -11.28
N GLU A 157 -9.89 1.87 -11.71
CA GLU A 157 -10.35 2.94 -10.83
C GLU A 157 -11.76 2.61 -10.33
N VAL A 158 -11.93 2.50 -9.02
CA VAL A 158 -13.22 2.27 -8.38
C VAL A 158 -13.69 3.57 -7.75
N MET A 159 -14.79 4.10 -8.26
CA MET A 159 -15.37 5.36 -7.79
C MET A 159 -15.95 5.23 -6.38
N PRO A 160 -16.10 6.34 -5.62
CA PRO A 160 -16.72 6.33 -4.30
C PRO A 160 -18.07 5.60 -4.27
N ASN A 161 -18.25 4.70 -3.28
CA ASN A 161 -19.45 3.89 -3.10
C ASN A 161 -19.79 2.96 -4.29
N LYS A 162 -18.82 2.63 -5.12
CA LYS A 162 -18.92 1.59 -6.15
C LYS A 162 -18.06 0.40 -5.77
N GLN A 163 -18.39 -0.75 -6.35
CA GLN A 163 -17.58 -1.95 -6.24
C GLN A 163 -16.71 -2.12 -7.48
N SER A 164 -15.59 -2.80 -7.28
CA SER A 164 -14.74 -3.29 -8.37
C SER A 164 -15.48 -4.27 -9.28
N ALA A 165 -14.97 -4.50 -10.48
CA ALA A 165 -15.60 -5.38 -11.46
C ALA A 165 -15.83 -6.82 -10.95
N ASP A 166 -14.95 -7.30 -10.05
CA ASP A 166 -15.06 -8.60 -9.40
C ASP A 166 -15.81 -8.56 -8.05
N GLY A 167 -16.26 -7.39 -7.62
CA GLY A 167 -17.00 -7.17 -6.37
C GLY A 167 -16.17 -7.26 -5.07
N ARG A 168 -14.85 -7.46 -5.15
CA ARG A 168 -14.00 -7.64 -3.97
C ARG A 168 -13.67 -6.36 -3.23
N PHE A 169 -13.59 -5.24 -3.92
CA PHE A 169 -13.15 -3.97 -3.36
C PHE A 169 -14.21 -2.90 -3.52
N THR A 170 -14.33 -2.04 -2.52
CA THR A 170 -15.25 -0.89 -2.53
C THR A 170 -14.43 0.41 -2.59
N GLY A 171 -14.79 1.30 -3.53
CA GLY A 171 -14.10 2.57 -3.74
C GLY A 171 -14.44 3.66 -2.69
N PRO A 172 -13.65 4.73 -2.68
CA PRO A 172 -12.69 5.10 -3.73
C PRO A 172 -11.37 4.33 -3.62
N ALA A 173 -10.92 3.69 -4.68
CA ALA A 173 -9.64 2.99 -4.73
C ALA A 173 -9.14 2.82 -6.17
N ASP A 174 -7.83 2.76 -6.33
CA ASP A 174 -7.16 2.40 -7.57
C ASP A 174 -6.52 1.02 -7.40
N ILE A 175 -7.03 0.03 -8.13
CA ILE A 175 -6.60 -1.35 -8.03
C ILE A 175 -5.59 -1.65 -9.14
N ALA A 176 -4.39 -2.05 -8.77
CA ALA A 176 -3.39 -2.56 -9.72
C ALA A 176 -3.77 -3.99 -10.13
N ARG A 177 -4.48 -4.14 -11.27
CA ARG A 177 -4.98 -5.43 -11.77
C ARG A 177 -3.92 -6.28 -12.44
N LYS A 178 -2.88 -5.64 -12.97
CA LYS A 178 -1.68 -6.30 -13.51
C LYS A 178 -0.46 -5.52 -13.06
N TRP A 179 0.49 -6.20 -12.44
CA TRP A 179 1.69 -5.57 -11.95
C TRP A 179 2.85 -6.56 -11.86
N THR A 180 4.07 -6.04 -11.93
CA THR A 180 5.31 -6.82 -11.97
C THR A 180 6.26 -6.32 -10.90
N PRO A 181 6.53 -7.08 -9.83
CA PRO A 181 7.60 -6.76 -8.88
C PRO A 181 8.97 -6.95 -9.54
N TYR A 182 9.90 -6.02 -9.33
CA TYR A 182 11.24 -6.08 -9.90
C TYR A 182 12.35 -6.18 -8.87
N GLU A 183 12.10 -5.89 -7.59
CA GLU A 183 13.04 -6.10 -6.49
C GLU A 183 12.29 -6.23 -5.15
N ILE A 184 12.96 -6.83 -4.17
CA ILE A 184 12.50 -6.90 -2.77
C ILE A 184 13.59 -6.26 -1.92
N SER A 185 13.20 -5.43 -0.95
CA SER A 185 14.13 -4.77 -0.02
C SER A 185 13.82 -5.08 1.43
N ILE A 186 14.86 -5.23 2.23
CA ILE A 186 14.77 -5.01 3.68
C ILE A 186 14.88 -3.51 3.91
N VAL A 187 13.95 -2.92 4.65
CA VAL A 187 13.94 -1.49 4.92
C VAL A 187 14.03 -1.17 6.41
N SER A 188 14.78 -0.12 6.74
CA SER A 188 15.01 0.30 8.13
C SER A 188 13.86 1.11 8.70
N VAL A 189 13.19 1.90 7.87
CA VAL A 189 12.06 2.76 8.25
C VAL A 189 10.97 2.55 7.22
N PRO A 190 9.78 2.04 7.61
CA PRO A 190 8.65 1.97 6.71
C PRO A 190 8.14 3.40 6.39
N ALA A 191 7.70 3.63 5.14
CA ALA A 191 7.12 4.91 4.73
C ALA A 191 5.76 5.16 5.42
N ASP A 192 5.10 4.11 5.87
CA ASP A 192 3.84 4.23 6.62
C ASP A 192 4.11 4.34 8.13
N PRO A 193 3.87 5.51 8.75
CA PRO A 193 4.06 5.71 10.18
C PRO A 193 3.04 4.97 11.06
N THR A 194 1.96 4.43 10.48
CA THR A 194 0.96 3.65 11.22
C THR A 194 1.42 2.22 11.48
N VAL A 195 2.53 1.82 10.92
CA VAL A 195 3.10 0.49 11.00
C VAL A 195 4.34 0.50 11.90
N GLY A 196 4.12 0.76 13.17
CA GLY A 196 5.15 0.68 14.22
C GLY A 196 5.03 -0.60 15.04
N VAL A 197 6.19 -1.18 15.29
CA VAL A 197 6.54 -2.14 16.34
C VAL A 197 5.40 -2.53 17.30
N GLY A 198 5.00 -3.82 17.29
CA GLY A 198 4.27 -4.38 18.43
C GLY A 198 2.91 -5.01 18.15
N ARG A 199 2.74 -5.76 17.06
CA ARG A 199 1.68 -6.78 17.02
C ARG A 199 2.33 -8.15 16.94
N GLU A 200 2.50 -8.76 18.10
CA GLU A 200 2.58 -10.20 18.21
C GLU A 200 1.35 -10.78 17.56
N LEU A 201 1.55 -11.77 16.68
CA LEU A 201 0.49 -12.70 16.34
C LEU A 201 0.16 -13.41 17.64
N GLU A 202 -0.92 -13.01 18.32
CA GLU A 202 -1.53 -13.87 19.32
C GLU A 202 -1.91 -15.15 18.58
N GLU A 203 -1.29 -16.26 18.94
CA GLU A 203 -1.77 -17.59 18.61
C GLU A 203 -3.27 -17.61 18.95
N GLU A 204 -4.11 -17.90 17.97
CA GLU A 204 -5.54 -18.05 18.17
C GLU A 204 -5.79 -19.17 19.19
N THR A 205 -5.87 -18.81 20.46
CA THR A 205 -6.65 -19.60 21.40
C THR A 205 -8.10 -19.19 21.20
N GLU A 206 -8.89 -20.13 20.72
CA GLU A 206 -10.33 -20.00 20.58
C GLU A 206 -10.99 -19.57 21.91
N GLN A 207 -11.13 -18.28 22.13
CA GLN A 207 -12.15 -17.68 23.00
C GLN A 207 -11.97 -16.14 23.03
N GLY A 208 -12.84 -15.42 22.35
CA GLY A 208 -13.08 -14.01 22.60
C GLY A 208 -12.60 -13.02 21.56
N THR A 209 -12.97 -13.19 20.31
CA THR A 209 -12.76 -12.19 19.25
C THR A 209 -13.89 -11.15 19.26
N GLN A 210 -13.66 -10.00 19.89
CA GLN A 210 -14.31 -8.75 19.45
C GLN A 210 -13.19 -7.81 18.98
N SER A 211 -13.14 -7.67 17.70
CA SER A 211 -12.11 -7.15 16.83
C SER A 211 -11.83 -5.65 17.05
N ARG A 212 -10.56 -5.32 17.31
CA ARG A 212 -10.05 -3.94 17.28
C ARG A 212 -10.12 -3.27 15.89
N SER A 213 -10.36 -4.03 14.83
CA SER A 213 -10.56 -3.48 13.49
C SER A 213 -11.89 -2.77 13.32
N THR A 214 -12.95 -3.21 14.04
CA THR A 214 -14.24 -2.52 14.06
C THR A 214 -14.17 -1.16 14.75
N ASP A 215 -13.30 -1.00 15.75
CA ASP A 215 -13.17 0.25 16.51
C ASP A 215 -12.61 1.41 15.66
N TRP A 216 -11.73 1.11 14.69
CA TRP A 216 -11.25 2.11 13.73
C TRP A 216 -12.34 2.52 12.73
N PHE A 217 -13.10 1.55 12.18
CA PHE A 217 -14.22 1.82 11.29
C PHE A 217 -15.34 2.59 11.98
N GLU A 218 -15.66 2.23 13.22
CA GLU A 218 -16.65 2.94 14.02
C GLU A 218 -16.20 4.38 14.35
N ARG A 219 -14.93 4.57 14.66
CA ARG A 219 -14.35 5.91 14.89
C ARG A 219 -14.41 6.78 13.64
N GLN A 220 -14.09 6.22 12.47
CA GLN A 220 -14.18 6.91 11.19
C GLN A 220 -15.62 7.25 10.80
N LEU A 221 -16.56 6.33 11.05
CA LEU A 221 -17.99 6.57 10.88
C LEU A 221 -18.50 7.69 11.80
N GLN A 222 -18.02 7.75 13.03
CA GLN A 222 -18.39 8.80 14.00
C GLN A 222 -17.86 10.18 13.57
N ILE A 223 -16.62 10.24 13.07
CA ILE A 223 -16.03 11.48 12.52
C ILE A 223 -16.86 11.98 11.33
N ASN A 224 -17.19 11.10 10.39
CA ASN A 224 -17.99 11.44 9.22
C ASN A 224 -19.41 11.89 9.59
N LYS A 225 -20.05 11.26 10.56
CA LYS A 225 -21.35 11.69 11.10
C LYS A 225 -21.29 13.07 11.76
N ASN A 226 -20.22 13.36 12.50
CA ASN A 226 -20.03 14.67 13.14
C ASN A 226 -19.82 15.78 12.11
N ILE A 227 -19.10 15.52 11.01
CA ILE A 227 -18.91 16.46 9.90
C ILE A 227 -20.25 16.77 9.21
N ILE A 228 -21.08 15.77 8.97
CA ILE A 228 -22.39 15.94 8.35
C ILE A 228 -23.33 16.75 9.25
N ASN A 229 -23.31 16.49 10.56
CA ASN A 229 -24.19 17.20 11.52
C ASN A 229 -23.76 18.65 11.79
N GLN A 230 -22.47 18.99 11.63
CA GLN A 230 -22.00 20.37 11.76
C GLN A 230 -22.24 21.22 10.50
N GLY A 231 -22.42 20.59 9.33
CA GLY A 231 -22.78 21.28 8.09
C GLY A 231 -24.26 21.63 7.92
N GLY A 232 -25.12 21.20 8.85
CA GLY A 232 -26.58 21.37 8.78
C GLY A 232 -27.18 22.53 9.57
N ASN A 233 -26.41 23.27 10.37
CA ASN A 233 -26.90 24.39 11.19
C ASN A 233 -26.29 25.72 10.73
N GLY A 234 -26.66 26.15 9.55
CA GLY A 234 -26.41 27.49 9.02
C GLY A 234 -27.68 28.02 8.34
N ARG A 235 -28.64 28.44 9.15
CA ARG A 235 -29.70 29.37 8.74
C ARG A 235 -29.61 30.61 9.59
#